data_7777cbcd25189e8a23981272f2e6b485
#
_entry.id   7777cbcd25189e8a23981272f2e6b485
#
_cell.length_a   1.000
_cell.length_b   1.000
_cell.length_c   1.000
_cell.angle_alpha   90.00
_cell.angle_beta   90.00
_cell.angle_gamma   90.00
#
_symmetry.space_group_name_H-M   'P 1'
#
loop_
_entity.id
_entity.type
_entity.pdbx_description
1 polymer ?
#
loop_
_entity_poly.entity_id
_entity_poly.type
_entity_poly.pdbx_seq_one_letter_code
_entity_poly.pdbx_strand_id
1 'polypeptide(L)'
;MRIEKEHLIPTNAPLVGFGRTRVYPLCTVTLLVTVRDYPQQITKDITFLVVDCSSMYNTVLGCLTLNSWKAVTSTYHLMIKFPTEYGAGEVRGDQMAARECYIAMLEMNNHQQTMCIEEQRTIVEPVEELEEVALDDSRPEWTTRMGTLAS
;
A
#
# COMPACT_ATOMS: atom_id res chain seq x y z
N MET A 1 -19.48 7.05 11.70
CA MET A 1 -18.63 7.26 12.89
C MET A 1 -18.26 8.74 12.94
N ARG A 2 -18.49 9.42 14.05
CA ARG A 2 -18.17 10.84 14.20
C ARG A 2 -16.85 10.91 15.00
N ILE A 3 -15.79 11.37 14.33
CA ILE A 3 -14.47 11.53 14.99
C ILE A 3 -14.42 12.97 15.53
N GLU A 4 -14.13 13.13 16.81
CA GLU A 4 -13.97 14.44 17.42
C GLU A 4 -12.63 15.06 17.01
N LYS A 5 -12.61 16.37 16.74
CA LYS A 5 -11.43 17.07 16.23
C LYS A 5 -10.22 17.03 17.19
N GLU A 6 -10.47 16.80 18.47
CA GLU A 6 -9.44 16.72 19.52
C GLU A 6 -8.53 15.51 19.39
N HIS A 7 -8.98 14.46 18.68
CA HIS A 7 -8.20 13.24 18.44
C HIS A 7 -7.35 13.30 17.15
N LEU A 8 -7.38 14.42 16.42
CA LEU A 8 -6.66 14.61 15.18
C LEU A 8 -5.32 15.29 15.46
N ILE A 9 -4.22 14.56 15.21
CA ILE A 9 -2.86 15.08 15.39
C ILE A 9 -2.32 15.49 14.02
N PRO A 10 -1.94 16.76 13.80
CA PRO A 10 -1.36 17.20 12.54
C PRO A 10 -0.08 16.43 12.21
N THR A 11 0.13 16.09 10.95
CA THR A 11 1.35 15.44 10.48
C THR A 11 1.77 16.01 9.13
N ASN A 12 3.08 16.17 8.93
CA ASN A 12 3.65 16.71 7.69
C ASN A 12 4.50 15.67 6.93
N ALA A 13 4.59 14.43 7.44
CA ALA A 13 5.38 13.39 6.80
C ALA A 13 4.66 12.85 5.56
N PRO A 14 5.22 12.97 4.34
CA PRO A 14 4.58 12.47 3.14
C PRO A 14 4.61 10.96 3.08
N LEU A 15 3.54 10.36 2.57
CA LEU A 15 3.51 8.98 2.10
C LEU A 15 4.10 8.95 0.69
N VAL A 16 5.09 8.11 0.46
CA VAL A 16 5.75 7.96 -0.84
C VAL A 16 5.51 6.56 -1.37
N GLY A 17 4.86 6.47 -2.53
CA GLY A 17 4.67 5.20 -3.26
C GLY A 17 5.86 4.87 -4.17
N PHE A 18 5.90 3.65 -4.70
CA PHE A 18 6.96 3.20 -5.62
C PHE A 18 7.07 4.06 -6.89
N GLY A 19 5.99 4.72 -7.33
CA GLY A 19 5.96 5.61 -8.49
C GLY A 19 6.40 7.06 -8.20
N ARG A 20 7.06 7.33 -7.06
CA ARG A 20 7.42 8.67 -6.57
C ARG A 20 6.22 9.59 -6.30
N THR A 21 5.00 9.11 -6.44
CA THR A 21 3.81 9.86 -6.07
C THR A 21 3.83 10.11 -4.57
N ARG A 22 3.66 11.36 -4.17
CA ARG A 22 3.64 11.78 -2.77
C ARG A 22 2.22 12.15 -2.38
N VAL A 23 1.76 11.61 -1.27
CA VAL A 23 0.49 11.98 -0.66
C VAL A 23 0.79 12.56 0.72
N TYR A 24 0.29 13.75 0.98
CA TYR A 24 0.45 14.42 2.28
C TYR A 24 -0.75 14.13 3.14
N PRO A 25 -0.58 13.42 4.26
CA PRO A 25 -1.67 13.20 5.19
C PRO A 25 -2.13 14.52 5.81
N LEU A 26 -3.42 14.65 6.05
CA LEU A 26 -4.00 15.80 6.75
C LEU A 26 -3.69 15.74 8.25
N CYS A 27 -3.78 14.55 8.82
CA CYS A 27 -3.58 14.31 10.25
C CYS A 27 -3.44 12.80 10.51
N THR A 28 -3.17 12.45 11.76
CA THR A 28 -3.29 11.09 12.30
C THR A 28 -4.46 11.00 13.26
N VAL A 29 -5.04 9.81 13.35
CA VAL A 29 -6.08 9.48 14.33
C VAL A 29 -5.84 8.07 14.87
N THR A 30 -5.94 7.90 16.18
CA THR A 30 -5.88 6.57 16.80
C THR A 30 -7.30 6.08 17.08
N LEU A 31 -7.62 4.90 16.58
CA LEU A 31 -8.92 4.26 16.70
C LEU A 31 -8.77 2.87 17.30
N LEU A 32 -9.69 2.52 18.19
CA LEU A 32 -9.83 1.15 18.66
C LEU A 32 -10.51 0.33 17.58
N VAL A 33 -9.76 -0.61 16.99
CA VAL A 33 -10.22 -1.47 15.90
C VAL A 33 -10.43 -2.88 16.39
N THR A 34 -11.66 -3.38 16.21
CA THR A 34 -12.03 -4.76 16.47
C THR A 34 -12.28 -5.47 15.16
N VAL A 35 -11.61 -6.60 14.97
CA VAL A 35 -11.77 -7.44 13.79
C VAL A 35 -12.35 -8.76 14.21
N ARG A 36 -13.45 -9.16 13.53
CA ARG A 36 -14.26 -10.33 13.81
C ARG A 36 -15.05 -10.25 15.13
N ASP A 37 -15.95 -11.22 15.30
CA ASP A 37 -16.81 -11.33 16.46
C ASP A 37 -16.21 -12.30 17.51
N TYR A 38 -16.67 -12.16 18.76
CA TYR A 38 -16.33 -13.07 19.82
C TYR A 38 -16.69 -14.53 19.45
N PRO A 39 -15.88 -15.56 19.81
CA PRO A 39 -14.70 -15.48 20.68
C PRO A 39 -13.37 -15.23 19.94
N GLN A 40 -13.33 -15.26 18.63
CA GLN A 40 -12.10 -15.19 17.85
C GLN A 40 -11.84 -13.76 17.33
N GLN A 41 -12.02 -12.78 18.18
CA GLN A 41 -11.78 -11.37 17.85
C GLN A 41 -10.38 -10.90 18.24
N ILE A 42 -9.88 -9.90 17.58
CA ILE A 42 -8.74 -9.09 17.98
C ILE A 42 -9.13 -7.64 18.06
N THR A 43 -8.80 -6.97 19.17
CA THR A 43 -9.07 -5.55 19.38
C THR A 43 -7.78 -4.85 19.73
N LYS A 44 -7.41 -3.81 18.98
CA LYS A 44 -6.20 -3.00 19.24
C LYS A 44 -6.40 -1.56 18.82
N ASP A 45 -5.66 -0.68 19.50
CA ASP A 45 -5.50 0.71 19.06
C ASP A 45 -4.61 0.76 17.84
N ILE A 46 -5.10 1.42 16.79
CA ILE A 46 -4.39 1.58 15.53
C ILE A 46 -4.38 3.05 15.16
N THR A 47 -3.19 3.58 14.89
CA THR A 47 -3.02 4.93 14.40
C THR A 47 -3.09 4.95 12.87
N PHE A 48 -4.07 5.66 12.35
CA PHE A 48 -4.29 5.85 10.92
C PHE A 48 -3.79 7.21 10.47
N LEU A 49 -3.26 7.26 9.26
CA LEU A 49 -3.03 8.49 8.52
C LEU A 49 -4.31 8.83 7.75
N VAL A 50 -4.82 10.03 7.96
CA VAL A 50 -5.99 10.55 7.22
C VAL A 50 -5.49 11.25 5.97
N VAL A 51 -5.93 10.79 4.81
CA VAL A 51 -5.53 11.33 3.52
C VAL A 51 -6.75 11.82 2.74
N ASP A 52 -6.61 12.93 2.04
CA ASP A 52 -7.61 13.43 1.10
C ASP A 52 -7.24 12.93 -0.30
N CYS A 53 -7.67 11.72 -0.60
CA CYS A 53 -7.50 11.14 -1.93
C CYS A 53 -8.72 10.32 -2.31
N SER A 54 -9.05 10.37 -3.58
CA SER A 54 -10.11 9.51 -4.13
C SER A 54 -9.70 8.05 -4.06
N SER A 55 -10.47 7.25 -3.35
CA SER A 55 -10.25 5.82 -3.20
C SER A 55 -11.58 5.09 -3.06
N MET A 56 -11.67 3.90 -3.64
CA MET A 56 -12.80 3.00 -3.45
C MET A 56 -12.75 2.29 -2.09
N TYR A 57 -11.63 2.39 -1.39
CA TYR A 57 -11.45 1.83 -0.06
C TYR A 57 -11.49 2.92 1.00
N ASN A 58 -12.28 2.71 2.04
CA ASN A 58 -12.33 3.64 3.18
C ASN A 58 -11.08 3.58 4.05
N THR A 59 -10.40 2.43 4.05
CA THR A 59 -9.24 2.18 4.92
C THR A 59 -8.32 1.16 4.27
N VAL A 60 -7.01 1.39 4.39
CA VAL A 60 -5.96 0.45 3.98
C VAL A 60 -5.14 0.09 5.21
N LEU A 61 -5.07 -1.20 5.52
CA LEU A 61 -4.26 -1.72 6.63
C LEU A 61 -2.82 -1.95 6.16
N GLY A 62 -1.87 -1.24 6.75
CA GLY A 62 -0.45 -1.37 6.44
C GLY A 62 0.23 -2.54 7.16
N CYS A 63 1.46 -2.84 6.73
CA CYS A 63 2.27 -3.92 7.30
C CYS A 63 2.49 -3.78 8.82
N LEU A 64 2.61 -2.56 9.35
CA LEU A 64 2.76 -2.34 10.79
C LEU A 64 1.57 -2.86 11.58
N THR A 65 0.35 -2.60 11.09
CA THR A 65 -0.89 -3.10 11.69
C THR A 65 -0.95 -4.64 11.62
N LEU A 66 -0.69 -5.21 10.44
CA LEU A 66 -0.68 -6.66 10.26
C LEU A 66 0.37 -7.34 11.16
N ASN A 67 1.57 -6.77 11.28
CA ASN A 67 2.60 -7.27 12.18
C ASN A 67 2.18 -7.18 13.66
N SER A 68 1.54 -6.08 14.06
CA SER A 68 1.06 -5.92 15.44
C SER A 68 0.01 -6.97 15.81
N TRP A 69 -0.77 -7.42 14.83
CA TRP A 69 -1.74 -8.51 14.96
C TRP A 69 -1.12 -9.90 14.83
N LYS A 70 0.17 -9.99 14.46
CA LYS A 70 0.83 -11.23 14.04
C LYS A 70 0.03 -11.93 12.93
N ALA A 71 -0.54 -11.14 12.03
CA ALA A 71 -1.44 -11.59 11.00
C ALA A 71 -0.68 -12.15 9.80
N VAL A 72 -1.21 -13.23 9.23
CA VAL A 72 -0.77 -13.81 7.96
C VAL A 72 -1.82 -13.52 6.91
N THR A 73 -1.39 -13.00 5.78
CA THR A 73 -2.26 -12.68 4.64
C THR A 73 -2.06 -13.66 3.49
N SER A 74 -3.15 -14.04 2.84
CA SER A 74 -3.11 -14.82 1.61
C SER A 74 -3.90 -14.09 0.53
N THR A 75 -3.21 -13.61 -0.49
CA THR A 75 -3.84 -12.98 -1.66
C THR A 75 -4.61 -13.99 -2.51
N TYR A 76 -4.11 -15.23 -2.59
CA TYR A 76 -4.77 -16.29 -3.34
C TYR A 76 -6.12 -16.70 -2.72
N HIS A 77 -6.16 -16.80 -1.37
CA HIS A 77 -7.38 -17.17 -0.65
C HIS A 77 -8.22 -15.96 -0.22
N LEU A 78 -7.77 -14.74 -0.50
CA LEU A 78 -8.38 -13.49 -0.03
C LEU A 78 -8.69 -13.55 1.48
N MET A 79 -7.68 -13.91 2.27
CA MET A 79 -7.88 -14.21 3.68
C MET A 79 -6.76 -13.63 4.53
N ILE A 80 -7.13 -13.19 5.73
CA ILE A 80 -6.22 -12.80 6.80
C ILE A 80 -6.49 -13.72 7.98
N LYS A 81 -5.42 -14.33 8.54
CA LYS A 81 -5.48 -15.11 9.79
C LYS A 81 -4.63 -14.46 10.86
N PHE A 82 -5.08 -14.48 12.09
CA PHE A 82 -4.38 -13.92 13.24
C PHE A 82 -4.62 -14.78 14.50
N PRO A 83 -3.64 -14.84 15.43
CA PRO A 83 -3.80 -15.56 16.67
C PRO A 83 -4.73 -14.81 17.62
N THR A 84 -5.57 -15.56 18.33
CA THR A 84 -6.41 -15.09 19.42
C THR A 84 -6.26 -16.02 20.63
N GLU A 85 -6.79 -15.65 21.79
CA GLU A 85 -6.78 -16.51 22.98
C GLU A 85 -7.58 -17.81 22.77
N TYR A 86 -8.53 -17.79 21.84
CA TYR A 86 -9.41 -18.93 21.53
C TYR A 86 -9.03 -19.64 20.22
N GLY A 87 -7.79 -19.50 19.77
CA GLY A 87 -7.30 -20.11 18.54
C GLY A 87 -7.05 -19.09 17.42
N ALA A 88 -7.10 -19.53 16.17
CA ALA A 88 -6.87 -18.67 15.02
C ALA A 88 -8.17 -17.99 14.58
N GLY A 89 -8.19 -16.66 14.63
CA GLY A 89 -9.20 -15.84 13.96
C GLY A 89 -8.92 -15.74 12.47
N GLU A 90 -9.95 -15.62 11.64
CA GLU A 90 -9.81 -15.40 10.21
C GLU A 90 -10.84 -14.39 9.68
N VAL A 91 -10.44 -13.59 8.71
CA VAL A 91 -11.31 -12.72 7.93
C VAL A 91 -11.12 -13.03 6.47
N ARG A 92 -12.22 -13.23 5.77
CA ARG A 92 -12.21 -13.48 4.32
C ARG A 92 -12.65 -12.23 3.58
N GLY A 93 -11.96 -11.93 2.49
CA GLY A 93 -12.35 -10.89 1.55
C GLY A 93 -13.48 -11.37 0.64
N ASP A 94 -14.28 -10.42 0.19
CA ASP A 94 -15.28 -10.65 -0.85
C ASP A 94 -14.63 -10.41 -2.22
N GLN A 95 -14.56 -11.46 -3.04
CA GLN A 95 -13.94 -11.40 -4.36
C GLN A 95 -14.74 -10.51 -5.32
N MET A 96 -16.07 -10.51 -5.22
CA MET A 96 -16.92 -9.70 -6.09
C MET A 96 -16.72 -8.22 -5.77
N ALA A 97 -16.85 -7.85 -4.50
CA ALA A 97 -16.60 -6.49 -4.03
C ALA A 97 -15.18 -6.00 -4.36
N ALA A 98 -14.16 -6.85 -4.19
CA ALA A 98 -12.78 -6.51 -4.53
C ALA A 98 -12.61 -6.23 -6.03
N ARG A 99 -13.28 -7.00 -6.89
CA ARG A 99 -13.27 -6.81 -8.35
C ARG A 99 -13.97 -5.52 -8.76
N GLU A 100 -15.13 -5.24 -8.18
CA GLU A 100 -15.87 -3.99 -8.42
C GLU A 100 -15.06 -2.77 -8.01
N CYS A 101 -14.43 -2.80 -6.83
CA CYS A 101 -13.51 -1.75 -6.39
C CYS A 101 -12.33 -1.56 -7.37
N TYR A 102 -11.77 -2.65 -7.89
CA TYR A 102 -10.66 -2.58 -8.84
C TYR A 102 -11.08 -1.92 -10.16
N ILE A 103 -12.25 -2.31 -10.72
CA ILE A 103 -12.79 -1.73 -11.96
C ILE A 103 -13.06 -0.24 -11.76
N ALA A 104 -13.73 0.14 -10.68
CA ALA A 104 -14.02 1.53 -10.37
C ALA A 104 -12.75 2.37 -10.19
N MET A 105 -11.68 1.79 -9.62
CA MET A 105 -10.39 2.47 -9.49
C MET A 105 -9.72 2.70 -10.85
N LEU A 106 -9.85 1.77 -11.81
CA LEU A 106 -9.34 1.97 -13.17
C LEU A 106 -10.07 3.10 -13.89
N GLU A 107 -11.38 3.20 -13.72
CA GLU A 107 -12.20 4.28 -14.29
C GLU A 107 -11.80 5.64 -13.70
N MET A 108 -11.57 5.73 -12.39
CA MET A 108 -11.10 6.94 -11.74
C MET A 108 -9.71 7.36 -12.24
N ASN A 109 -8.77 6.42 -12.38
CA ASN A 109 -7.43 6.70 -12.89
C ASN A 109 -7.44 7.21 -14.34
N ASN A 110 -8.32 6.70 -15.19
CA ASN A 110 -8.47 7.21 -16.55
C ASN A 110 -8.91 8.69 -16.59
N HIS A 111 -9.73 9.13 -15.64
CA HIS A 111 -10.11 10.53 -15.49
C HIS A 111 -8.96 11.41 -14.97
N GLN A 112 -8.13 10.88 -14.07
CA GLN A 112 -6.97 11.62 -13.53
C GLN A 112 -5.80 11.69 -14.51
N GLN A 113 -5.58 10.68 -15.36
CA GLN A 113 -4.53 10.72 -16.39
C GLN A 113 -4.80 11.79 -17.44
N THR A 114 -6.04 12.22 -17.63
CA THR A 114 -6.37 13.33 -18.52
C THR A 114 -6.05 14.69 -17.91
N MET A 115 -5.84 14.80 -16.60
CA MET A 115 -5.55 16.06 -15.90
C MET A 115 -4.13 16.18 -15.34
N CYS A 116 -3.33 15.13 -15.35
CA CYS A 116 -1.97 15.10 -14.76
C CYS A 116 -0.86 14.86 -15.80
N ILE A 117 -1.02 15.41 -17.04
CA ILE A 117 0.05 15.41 -18.02
C ILE A 117 0.74 16.78 -17.96
N GLU A 118 1.42 17.06 -16.85
CA GLU A 118 2.52 18.04 -16.79
C GLU A 118 3.38 17.87 -15.52
N GLU A 119 3.71 16.66 -15.15
CA GLU A 119 4.89 16.46 -14.32
C GLU A 119 6.03 15.99 -15.23
N GLN A 120 6.93 16.92 -15.51
CA GLN A 120 8.19 16.67 -16.20
C GLN A 120 8.83 15.44 -15.57
N ARG A 121 8.87 14.34 -16.32
CA ARG A 121 9.76 13.22 -16.01
C ARG A 121 11.18 13.76 -16.09
N THR A 122 11.69 14.22 -14.98
CA THR A 122 13.14 14.40 -14.85
C THR A 122 13.72 13.00 -14.95
N ILE A 123 14.14 12.65 -16.15
CA ILE A 123 14.95 11.46 -16.37
C ILE A 123 16.21 11.72 -15.57
N VAL A 124 16.37 11.05 -14.45
CA VAL A 124 17.62 11.08 -13.70
C VAL A 124 18.61 10.34 -14.58
N GLU A 125 19.50 11.09 -15.22
CA GLU A 125 20.61 10.49 -15.96
C GLU A 125 21.45 9.68 -14.96
N PRO A 126 21.89 8.47 -15.35
CA PRO A 126 22.77 7.68 -14.51
C PRO A 126 24.06 8.47 -14.24
N VAL A 127 24.48 8.51 -12.99
CA VAL A 127 25.68 9.23 -12.55
C VAL A 127 26.98 8.50 -12.99
N GLU A 128 26.85 7.26 -13.42
CA GLU A 128 27.95 6.35 -13.77
C GLU A 128 27.86 5.91 -15.22
N GLU A 129 29.00 5.59 -15.79
CA GLU A 129 29.05 4.91 -17.09
C GLU A 129 28.40 3.51 -16.96
N LEU A 130 27.53 3.18 -17.90
CA LEU A 130 26.82 1.92 -17.91
C LEU A 130 27.46 0.98 -18.93
N GLU A 131 27.85 -0.22 -18.49
CA GLU A 131 28.27 -1.30 -19.36
C GLU A 131 27.11 -2.22 -19.70
N GLU A 132 27.08 -2.71 -20.95
CA GLU A 132 26.18 -3.75 -21.36
C GLU A 132 26.71 -5.12 -20.91
N VAL A 133 25.93 -5.80 -20.07
CA VAL A 133 26.25 -7.13 -19.54
C VAL A 133 25.22 -8.13 -20.06
N ALA A 134 25.69 -9.24 -20.62
CA ALA A 134 24.83 -10.33 -21.03
C ALA A 134 24.17 -10.98 -19.81
N LEU A 135 22.86 -11.20 -19.87
CA LEU A 135 22.08 -11.82 -18.79
C LEU A 135 22.19 -13.35 -18.80
N ASP A 136 22.54 -13.93 -19.96
CA ASP A 136 22.65 -15.36 -20.16
C ASP A 136 23.75 -15.65 -21.20
N ASP A 137 24.77 -16.45 -20.85
CA ASP A 137 25.86 -16.81 -21.72
C ASP A 137 25.41 -17.59 -22.97
N SER A 138 24.26 -18.26 -22.89
CA SER A 138 23.67 -18.98 -24.01
C SER A 138 22.83 -18.09 -24.94
N ARG A 139 22.54 -16.87 -24.55
CA ARG A 139 21.76 -15.89 -25.29
C ARG A 139 22.37 -14.49 -25.17
N PRO A 140 23.48 -14.25 -25.91
CA PRO A 140 24.22 -12.99 -25.81
C PRO A 140 23.42 -11.75 -26.27
N GLU A 141 22.31 -11.93 -26.96
CA GLU A 141 21.40 -10.85 -27.36
C GLU A 141 20.56 -10.31 -26.16
N TRP A 142 20.50 -11.03 -25.03
CA TRP A 142 19.83 -10.58 -23.83
C TRP A 142 20.80 -9.82 -22.95
N THR A 143 20.83 -8.51 -23.12
CA THR A 143 21.71 -7.63 -22.36
C THR A 143 20.93 -6.71 -21.42
N THR A 144 21.59 -6.27 -20.35
CA THR A 144 21.15 -5.20 -19.47
C THR A 144 22.29 -4.20 -19.25
N ARG A 145 21.96 -3.01 -18.78
CA ARG A 145 22.97 -1.98 -18.46
C ARG A 145 23.21 -1.96 -16.97
N MET A 146 24.46 -2.09 -16.55
CA MET A 146 24.88 -2.02 -15.15
C MET A 146 25.94 -0.94 -14.98
N GLY A 147 25.92 -0.26 -13.80
CA GLY A 147 26.95 0.70 -13.44
C GLY A 147 28.30 0.02 -13.17
N THR A 148 29.40 0.65 -13.58
CA THR A 148 30.76 0.11 -13.50
C THR A 148 31.39 0.15 -12.11
N LEU A 149 30.77 0.84 -11.12
CA LEU A 149 31.30 1.05 -9.77
C LEU A 149 30.77 0.08 -8.70
N ALA A 150 30.23 -1.06 -9.08
CA ALA A 150 29.89 -2.12 -8.13
C ALA A 150 31.13 -2.93 -7.76
N SER A 151 31.96 -2.38 -6.88
CA SER A 151 33.08 -3.08 -6.21
C SER A 151 32.80 -3.25 -4.73
#